data_07ba5f7c71c947ecd37e008ee3512a8b
#
_entry.id   07ba5f7c71c947ecd37e008ee3512a8b
#
_cell.length_a   1.000
_cell.length_b   1.000
_cell.length_c   1.000
_cell.angle_alpha   90.00
_cell.angle_beta   90.00
_cell.angle_gamma   90.00
#
_symmetry.space_group_name_H-M   'P 1'
#
loop_
_entity.id
_entity.type
_entity.pdbx_description
1 polymer ?
#
loop_
_entity_poly.entity_id
_entity_poly.type
_entity_poly.pdbx_seq_one_letter_code
_entity_poly.pdbx_strand_id
1 'polypeptide(L)'
;MKYNLIIPALLAFTVVSACAAGYPEVVIDGVAGFQDTPLQPDGKWHVHDPARPQPPVVTPGSFSEQSTPPSDATVLFDGKDLSQWVDKGNGGPVAWTVADGVATSAKGDIQTTNQFGDLQLHLEFKEPTPPRGEGQGRGNSGVYLMGLYEIQVLDCYKSKTYADGTTGGIYGQHPALANACRPPGEWQTYDIVFNVPHFADDGSLVSPAYVTVVFNGVLVQNHQAIRGETNWRVPGEYKQHRSTGPIALQYHNNSVSFRNIWVRPVPVVNDP
;
A
#
# COMPACT_ATOMS: atom_id res chain seq x y z
N MET A 1 35.17 68.38 22.63
CA MET A 1 34.52 67.07 22.85
C MET A 1 33.76 66.74 21.58
N LYS A 2 34.25 65.78 20.80
CA LYS A 2 33.59 65.25 19.58
C LYS A 2 32.95 63.91 19.92
N TYR A 3 31.64 63.86 19.84
CA TYR A 3 30.89 62.56 20.03
C TYR A 3 30.81 61.85 18.72
N ASN A 4 31.41 60.65 18.67
CA ASN A 4 31.22 59.70 17.54
C ASN A 4 29.92 58.94 17.75
N LEU A 5 28.97 59.12 16.86
CA LEU A 5 27.76 58.32 16.79
C LEU A 5 28.09 56.99 16.08
N ILE A 6 27.99 55.88 16.78
CA ILE A 6 28.07 54.53 16.20
C ILE A 6 26.66 54.12 15.81
N ILE A 7 26.39 54.01 14.53
CA ILE A 7 25.14 53.45 13.98
C ILE A 7 25.31 51.93 13.91
N PRO A 8 24.47 51.10 14.55
CA PRO A 8 24.53 49.67 14.37
C PRO A 8 23.96 49.31 13.01
N ALA A 9 24.75 48.56 12.22
CA ALA A 9 24.30 47.94 10.98
C ALA A 9 23.30 46.83 11.27
N LEU A 10 22.06 47.05 10.85
CA LEU A 10 21.01 46.02 10.90
C LEU A 10 21.29 44.99 9.78
N LEU A 11 21.78 43.82 10.15
CA LEU A 11 21.84 42.69 9.22
C LEU A 11 20.40 42.17 9.01
N ALA A 12 19.84 42.46 7.85
CA ALA A 12 18.60 41.85 7.41
C ALA A 12 18.90 40.42 7.01
N PHE A 13 18.49 39.44 7.84
CA PHE A 13 18.42 38.04 7.45
C PHE A 13 17.22 37.90 6.51
N THR A 14 17.47 37.78 5.21
CA THR A 14 16.50 37.28 4.25
C THR A 14 16.32 35.80 4.49
N VAL A 15 15.23 35.42 5.15
CA VAL A 15 14.75 34.04 5.17
C VAL A 15 14.29 33.73 3.74
N VAL A 16 15.13 33.05 2.97
CA VAL A 16 14.71 32.42 1.72
C VAL A 16 13.80 31.27 2.13
N SER A 17 12.48 31.52 2.06
CA SER A 17 11.49 30.46 2.11
C SER A 17 11.75 29.55 0.90
N ALA A 18 12.41 28.40 1.13
CA ALA A 18 12.45 27.35 0.13
C ALA A 18 10.99 26.89 -0.03
N CYS A 19 10.29 27.40 -1.05
CA CYS A 19 9.14 26.73 -1.60
C CYS A 19 9.61 25.32 -1.90
N ALA A 20 9.04 24.31 -1.23
CA ALA A 20 9.20 22.93 -1.61
C ALA A 20 8.70 22.83 -3.06
N ALA A 21 9.62 22.86 -4.01
CA ALA A 21 9.33 22.59 -5.41
C ALA A 21 8.84 21.12 -5.45
N GLY A 22 7.52 20.96 -5.58
CA GLY A 22 6.94 19.65 -5.75
C GLY A 22 7.54 19.03 -7.02
N TYR A 23 7.87 17.75 -6.97
CA TYR A 23 8.35 17.00 -8.13
C TYR A 23 7.35 17.16 -9.29
N PRO A 24 7.76 17.71 -10.45
CA PRO A 24 6.87 17.86 -11.59
C PRO A 24 6.50 16.49 -12.16
N GLU A 25 5.21 16.31 -12.44
CA GLU A 25 4.74 15.11 -13.12
C GLU A 25 5.18 15.13 -14.58
N VAL A 26 5.69 14.02 -15.08
CA VAL A 26 6.06 13.79 -16.48
C VAL A 26 5.25 12.62 -17.05
N VAL A 27 5.02 12.63 -18.36
CA VAL A 27 4.28 11.56 -19.04
C VAL A 27 5.19 10.91 -20.08
N ILE A 28 5.40 9.58 -19.97
CA ILE A 28 6.17 8.77 -20.91
C ILE A 28 5.29 7.60 -21.36
N ASP A 29 5.11 7.44 -22.66
CA ASP A 29 4.29 6.40 -23.30
C ASP A 29 2.87 6.28 -22.72
N GLY A 30 2.29 7.44 -22.34
CA GLY A 30 0.97 7.53 -21.72
C GLY A 30 0.92 7.15 -20.24
N VAL A 31 2.08 7.02 -19.59
CA VAL A 31 2.22 6.80 -18.16
C VAL A 31 2.63 8.11 -17.50
N ALA A 32 1.83 8.61 -16.58
CA ALA A 32 2.17 9.73 -15.72
C ALA A 32 3.00 9.27 -14.51
N GLY A 33 4.03 10.04 -14.14
CA GLY A 33 4.92 9.71 -13.02
C GLY A 33 6.00 10.77 -12.81
N PHE A 34 7.15 10.39 -12.19
CA PHE A 34 8.17 11.33 -11.75
C PHE A 34 9.58 10.83 -12.09
N GLN A 35 10.45 11.73 -12.56
CA GLN A 35 11.85 11.43 -12.88
C GLN A 35 12.85 12.26 -12.08
N ASP A 36 12.39 13.06 -11.15
CA ASP A 36 13.20 13.88 -10.23
C ASP A 36 13.01 13.48 -8.76
N THR A 37 12.22 12.44 -8.49
CA THR A 37 12.15 11.79 -7.18
C THR A 37 13.44 11.03 -6.88
N PRO A 38 13.73 10.65 -5.62
CA PRO A 38 14.88 9.83 -5.29
C PRO A 38 14.90 8.52 -6.09
N LEU A 39 16.11 8.07 -6.43
CA LEU A 39 16.31 6.76 -7.04
C LEU A 39 15.95 5.64 -6.06
N GLN A 40 15.41 4.56 -6.60
CA GLN A 40 15.29 3.29 -5.88
C GLN A 40 16.69 2.80 -5.46
N PRO A 41 16.83 1.99 -4.40
CA PRO A 41 18.15 1.50 -3.94
C PRO A 41 18.97 0.73 -4.98
N ASP A 42 18.33 0.22 -6.05
CA ASP A 42 19.02 -0.43 -7.18
C ASP A 42 19.67 0.58 -8.15
N GLY A 43 19.44 1.89 -7.95
CA GLY A 43 20.02 2.97 -8.73
C GLY A 43 19.51 3.07 -10.18
N LYS A 44 18.47 2.31 -10.57
CA LYS A 44 17.99 2.24 -11.95
C LYS A 44 16.80 3.13 -12.23
N TRP A 45 15.84 3.18 -11.29
CA TRP A 45 14.57 3.85 -11.48
C TRP A 45 14.31 4.85 -10.37
N HIS A 46 13.68 5.94 -10.71
CA HIS A 46 13.11 6.84 -9.73
C HIS A 46 11.87 6.22 -9.06
N VAL A 47 11.53 6.66 -7.86
CA VAL A 47 10.25 6.31 -7.26
C VAL A 47 9.14 6.83 -8.16
N HIS A 48 8.23 5.96 -8.60
CA HIS A 48 7.16 6.27 -9.56
C HIS A 48 7.66 6.72 -10.93
N ASP A 49 8.77 6.15 -11.40
CA ASP A 49 9.32 6.44 -12.74
C ASP A 49 8.37 5.91 -13.84
N PRO A 50 7.84 6.78 -14.71
CA PRO A 50 6.96 6.36 -15.79
C PRO A 50 7.66 5.55 -16.89
N ALA A 51 9.00 5.63 -16.98
CA ALA A 51 9.80 4.84 -17.93
C ALA A 51 10.06 3.39 -17.46
N ARG A 52 9.75 3.09 -16.18
CA ARG A 52 9.95 1.74 -15.64
C ARG A 52 9.03 0.73 -16.37
N PRO A 53 9.56 -0.44 -16.82
CA PRO A 53 8.77 -1.42 -17.55
C PRO A 53 7.52 -1.86 -16.81
N GLN A 54 6.40 -1.89 -17.53
CA GLN A 54 5.11 -2.32 -16.99
C GLN A 54 5.11 -3.84 -16.74
N PRO A 55 4.40 -4.34 -15.71
CA PRO A 55 4.17 -5.76 -15.52
C PRO A 55 3.48 -6.37 -16.77
N PRO A 56 3.92 -7.54 -17.25
CA PRO A 56 3.26 -8.22 -18.36
C PRO A 56 1.83 -8.59 -17.99
N VAL A 57 0.90 -8.40 -18.92
CA VAL A 57 -0.51 -8.77 -18.72
C VAL A 57 -0.68 -10.27 -18.80
N VAL A 58 -1.32 -10.85 -17.80
CA VAL A 58 -1.66 -12.27 -17.70
C VAL A 58 -3.16 -12.41 -17.46
N THR A 59 -3.84 -13.21 -18.27
CA THR A 59 -5.24 -13.57 -18.01
C THR A 59 -5.29 -14.62 -16.91
N PRO A 60 -5.92 -14.34 -15.76
CA PRO A 60 -6.00 -15.31 -14.67
C PRO A 60 -6.88 -16.51 -15.05
N GLY A 61 -6.53 -17.69 -14.49
CA GLY A 61 -7.34 -18.89 -14.56
C GLY A 61 -8.34 -18.97 -13.39
N SER A 62 -8.49 -20.15 -12.81
CA SER A 62 -9.25 -20.33 -11.56
C SER A 62 -8.43 -19.80 -10.38
N PHE A 63 -9.10 -19.17 -9.41
CA PHE A 63 -8.49 -18.60 -8.23
C PHE A 63 -9.40 -18.73 -6.99
N SER A 64 -8.96 -18.20 -5.84
CA SER A 64 -9.54 -18.42 -4.52
C SER A 64 -10.82 -17.61 -4.22
N GLU A 65 -11.51 -17.10 -5.23
CA GLU A 65 -12.78 -16.36 -5.05
C GLU A 65 -13.80 -17.18 -4.26
N GLN A 66 -14.41 -16.57 -3.23
CA GLN A 66 -15.36 -17.18 -2.30
C GLN A 66 -14.81 -18.41 -1.54
N SER A 67 -13.51 -18.47 -1.33
CA SER A 67 -12.91 -19.53 -0.53
C SER A 67 -13.40 -19.49 0.92
N THR A 68 -13.70 -20.66 1.47
CA THR A 68 -14.06 -20.77 2.88
C THR A 68 -12.84 -20.53 3.76
N PRO A 69 -12.93 -19.68 4.80
CA PRO A 69 -11.83 -19.49 5.74
C PRO A 69 -11.39 -20.80 6.38
N PRO A 70 -10.06 -21.04 6.54
CA PRO A 70 -9.56 -22.16 7.33
C PRO A 70 -10.10 -22.16 8.76
N SER A 71 -10.18 -23.32 9.40
CA SER A 71 -10.77 -23.46 10.74
C SER A 71 -10.01 -22.72 11.85
N ASP A 72 -8.74 -22.37 11.62
CA ASP A 72 -7.88 -21.60 12.51
C ASP A 72 -7.79 -20.11 12.13
N ALA A 73 -8.53 -19.67 11.12
CA ALA A 73 -8.55 -18.28 10.70
C ALA A 73 -9.44 -17.40 11.60
N THR A 74 -8.99 -16.17 11.82
CA THR A 74 -9.83 -15.10 12.35
C THR A 74 -10.54 -14.43 11.18
N VAL A 75 -11.87 -14.45 11.19
CA VAL A 75 -12.68 -13.77 10.18
C VAL A 75 -12.75 -12.29 10.53
N LEU A 76 -12.27 -11.44 9.64
CA LEU A 76 -12.26 -9.98 9.80
C LEU A 76 -13.49 -9.31 9.19
N PHE A 77 -14.07 -9.93 8.16
CA PHE A 77 -15.34 -9.50 7.56
C PHE A 77 -16.03 -10.68 6.86
N ASP A 78 -17.21 -11.04 7.33
CA ASP A 78 -18.05 -12.13 6.82
C ASP A 78 -19.30 -11.62 6.08
N GLY A 79 -19.36 -10.32 5.80
CA GLY A 79 -20.49 -9.69 5.13
C GLY A 79 -21.55 -9.10 6.07
N LYS A 80 -21.41 -9.22 7.39
CA LYS A 80 -22.43 -8.73 8.34
C LYS A 80 -22.16 -7.32 8.84
N ASP A 81 -20.97 -7.09 9.41
CA ASP A 81 -20.60 -5.81 10.00
C ASP A 81 -19.08 -5.59 10.00
N LEU A 82 -18.65 -4.40 10.36
CA LEU A 82 -17.27 -3.99 10.48
C LEU A 82 -16.81 -3.90 11.95
N SER A 83 -17.34 -4.73 12.85
CA SER A 83 -17.04 -4.74 14.29
C SER A 83 -15.57 -5.05 14.61
N GLN A 84 -14.84 -5.70 13.70
CA GLN A 84 -13.40 -5.95 13.81
C GLN A 84 -12.53 -4.75 13.36
N TRP A 85 -13.16 -3.65 12.93
CA TRP A 85 -12.49 -2.51 12.32
C TRP A 85 -12.82 -1.20 13.04
N VAL A 86 -11.88 -0.26 12.98
CA VAL A 86 -12.04 1.13 13.45
C VAL A 86 -11.51 2.08 12.38
N ASP A 87 -11.96 3.34 12.44
CA ASP A 87 -11.35 4.42 11.65
C ASP A 87 -9.86 4.57 12.02
N LYS A 88 -8.97 4.49 11.04
CA LYS A 88 -7.52 4.53 11.27
C LYS A 88 -7.06 5.88 11.83
N GLY A 89 -7.73 6.97 11.49
CA GLY A 89 -7.33 8.32 11.88
C GLY A 89 -7.67 8.69 13.32
N ASN A 90 -8.77 8.15 13.86
CA ASN A 90 -9.27 8.56 15.19
C ASN A 90 -9.65 7.40 16.11
N GLY A 91 -9.59 6.14 15.63
CA GLY A 91 -9.97 4.95 16.41
C GLY A 91 -11.48 4.80 16.65
N GLY A 92 -12.28 5.66 16.04
CA GLY A 92 -13.74 5.69 16.19
C GLY A 92 -14.48 4.76 15.22
N PRO A 93 -15.80 4.94 15.12
CA PRO A 93 -16.63 4.14 14.22
C PRO A 93 -16.24 4.30 12.75
N VAL A 94 -16.32 3.18 12.02
CA VAL A 94 -16.02 3.14 10.58
C VAL A 94 -17.15 3.84 9.80
N ALA A 95 -16.77 4.67 8.81
CA ALA A 95 -17.72 5.36 7.93
C ALA A 95 -18.08 4.56 6.65
N TRP A 96 -17.44 3.41 6.42
CA TRP A 96 -17.73 2.53 5.29
C TRP A 96 -19.12 1.91 5.40
N THR A 97 -19.75 1.65 4.28
CA THR A 97 -21.10 1.04 4.24
C THR A 97 -21.02 -0.46 4.08
N VAL A 98 -21.94 -1.19 4.73
CA VAL A 98 -22.12 -2.63 4.54
C VAL A 98 -23.50 -2.86 3.97
N ALA A 99 -23.57 -3.49 2.80
CA ALA A 99 -24.82 -3.88 2.14
C ALA A 99 -24.59 -5.15 1.31
N ASP A 100 -25.56 -6.06 1.31
CA ASP A 100 -25.55 -7.29 0.51
C ASP A 100 -24.28 -8.14 0.68
N GLY A 101 -23.74 -8.19 1.90
CA GLY A 101 -22.54 -8.95 2.22
C GLY A 101 -21.21 -8.26 1.80
N VAL A 102 -21.26 -6.99 1.44
CA VAL A 102 -20.15 -6.22 0.89
C VAL A 102 -19.89 -4.98 1.73
N ALA A 103 -18.62 -4.75 2.09
CA ALA A 103 -18.14 -3.49 2.65
C ALA A 103 -17.64 -2.59 1.52
N THR A 104 -18.15 -1.38 1.42
CA THR A 104 -17.73 -0.41 0.39
C THR A 104 -17.02 0.76 1.04
N SER A 105 -15.82 1.06 0.56
CA SER A 105 -14.99 2.12 1.09
C SER A 105 -15.63 3.49 0.91
N ALA A 106 -15.56 4.28 1.95
CA ALA A 106 -16.05 5.64 2.04
C ALA A 106 -15.04 6.50 2.80
N LYS A 107 -15.44 7.62 3.34
CA LYS A 107 -14.57 8.55 4.06
C LYS A 107 -13.69 7.86 5.13
N GLY A 108 -12.38 7.99 4.97
CA GLY A 108 -11.35 7.53 5.93
C GLY A 108 -10.89 6.08 5.71
N ASP A 109 -9.62 5.86 6.02
CA ASP A 109 -9.04 4.51 6.08
C ASP A 109 -9.58 3.77 7.29
N ILE A 110 -9.63 2.45 7.19
CA ILE A 110 -10.00 1.59 8.33
C ILE A 110 -8.84 0.67 8.69
N GLN A 111 -8.78 0.27 9.95
CA GLN A 111 -7.81 -0.72 10.42
C GLN A 111 -8.44 -1.70 11.40
N THR A 112 -7.85 -2.90 11.50
CA THR A 112 -8.31 -3.90 12.46
C THR A 112 -8.07 -3.44 13.90
N THR A 113 -8.98 -3.82 14.80
CA THR A 113 -8.81 -3.62 16.25
C THR A 113 -7.72 -4.53 16.82
N ASN A 114 -7.58 -5.74 16.26
CA ASN A 114 -6.53 -6.69 16.59
C ASN A 114 -5.25 -6.38 15.82
N GLN A 115 -4.11 -6.81 16.37
CA GLN A 115 -2.80 -6.68 15.75
C GLN A 115 -2.25 -8.07 15.43
N PHE A 116 -1.52 -8.15 14.30
CA PHE A 116 -1.01 -9.40 13.76
C PHE A 116 0.50 -9.28 13.51
N GLY A 117 1.21 -10.41 13.67
CA GLY A 117 2.60 -10.58 13.26
C GLY A 117 2.70 -11.26 11.90
N ASP A 118 3.48 -12.35 11.83
CA ASP A 118 3.54 -13.21 10.65
C ASP A 118 2.15 -13.79 10.36
N LEU A 119 1.70 -13.64 9.12
CA LEU A 119 0.31 -13.94 8.77
C LEU A 119 0.14 -14.47 7.35
N GLN A 120 -0.95 -15.20 7.17
CA GLN A 120 -1.61 -15.39 5.89
C GLN A 120 -2.92 -14.60 5.90
N LEU A 121 -3.12 -13.77 4.89
CA LEU A 121 -4.31 -12.92 4.70
C LEU A 121 -4.98 -13.29 3.39
N HIS A 122 -6.28 -13.45 3.41
CA HIS A 122 -7.12 -13.50 2.22
C HIS A 122 -8.10 -12.33 2.25
N LEU A 123 -8.30 -11.71 1.11
CA LEU A 123 -9.36 -10.74 0.91
C LEU A 123 -9.80 -10.70 -0.55
N GLU A 124 -11.06 -10.37 -0.74
CA GLU A 124 -11.61 -10.13 -2.06
C GLU A 124 -11.99 -8.66 -2.20
N PHE A 125 -11.65 -8.07 -3.35
CA PHE A 125 -11.96 -6.68 -3.64
C PHE A 125 -12.52 -6.51 -5.04
N LYS A 126 -13.21 -5.39 -5.27
CA LYS A 126 -13.83 -5.08 -6.55
C LYS A 126 -13.80 -3.57 -6.76
N GLU A 127 -13.20 -3.14 -7.85
CA GLU A 127 -13.18 -1.74 -8.23
C GLU A 127 -14.54 -1.29 -8.78
N PRO A 128 -14.87 0.01 -8.65
CA PRO A 128 -16.17 0.51 -9.08
C PRO A 128 -16.37 0.40 -10.60
N THR A 129 -17.60 0.12 -11.01
CA THR A 129 -18.03 0.13 -12.41
C THR A 129 -19.24 1.05 -12.59
N PRO A 130 -19.32 1.88 -13.66
CA PRO A 130 -18.27 2.10 -14.66
C PRO A 130 -17.00 2.72 -14.06
N PRO A 131 -15.82 2.41 -14.62
CA PRO A 131 -14.57 2.98 -14.13
C PRO A 131 -14.54 4.50 -14.29
N ARG A 132 -13.94 5.21 -13.33
CA ARG A 132 -13.77 6.64 -13.34
C ARG A 132 -12.32 7.00 -13.06
N GLY A 133 -11.81 8.03 -13.74
CA GLY A 133 -10.42 8.44 -13.63
C GLY A 133 -9.46 7.58 -14.45
N GLU A 134 -8.18 7.87 -14.32
CA GLU A 134 -7.06 7.19 -14.98
C GLU A 134 -5.89 7.03 -14.01
N GLY A 135 -5.00 6.09 -14.27
CA GLY A 135 -3.80 5.85 -13.47
C GLY A 135 -4.14 5.72 -11.99
N GLN A 136 -3.47 6.48 -11.13
CA GLN A 136 -3.68 6.46 -9.67
C GLN A 136 -5.04 7.03 -9.23
N GLY A 137 -5.78 7.68 -10.10
CA GLY A 137 -7.15 8.16 -9.83
C GLY A 137 -8.24 7.13 -10.09
N ARG A 138 -7.90 5.89 -10.54
CA ARG A 138 -8.88 4.91 -11.01
C ARG A 138 -8.97 3.69 -10.11
N GLY A 139 -10.07 3.57 -9.35
CA GLY A 139 -10.34 2.42 -8.48
C GLY A 139 -9.25 2.18 -7.43
N ASN A 140 -8.69 3.25 -6.86
CA ASN A 140 -7.53 3.20 -5.97
C ASN A 140 -7.93 2.89 -4.53
N SER A 141 -7.17 1.99 -3.93
CA SER A 141 -7.17 1.61 -2.52
C SER A 141 -5.81 0.97 -2.19
N GLY A 142 -5.64 0.44 -0.98
CA GLY A 142 -4.42 -0.25 -0.55
C GLY A 142 -4.68 -1.18 0.61
N VAL A 143 -3.93 -2.28 0.67
CA VAL A 143 -3.88 -3.20 1.81
C VAL A 143 -2.59 -2.95 2.56
N TYR A 144 -2.67 -2.40 3.77
CA TYR A 144 -1.50 -2.09 4.59
C TYR A 144 -1.27 -3.18 5.63
N LEU A 145 -0.17 -3.88 5.50
CA LEU A 145 0.32 -4.85 6.48
C LEU A 145 1.02 -4.08 7.61
N MET A 146 0.72 -4.43 8.85
CA MET A 146 1.13 -3.68 10.07
C MET A 146 0.70 -2.20 10.07
N GLY A 147 -0.22 -1.79 9.18
CA GLY A 147 -0.59 -0.39 8.97
C GLY A 147 0.49 0.45 8.27
N LEU A 148 1.59 -0.15 7.81
CA LEU A 148 2.81 0.50 7.31
C LEU A 148 3.17 0.13 5.87
N TYR A 149 3.00 -1.15 5.47
CA TYR A 149 3.52 -1.70 4.22
C TYR A 149 2.39 -1.97 3.25
N GLU A 150 2.31 -1.20 2.19
CA GLU A 150 1.19 -1.24 1.25
C GLU A 150 1.39 -2.22 0.12
N ILE A 151 0.41 -3.10 -0.06
CA ILE A 151 0.15 -3.83 -1.30
C ILE A 151 -0.96 -3.09 -2.03
N GLN A 152 -0.62 -2.57 -3.22
CA GLN A 152 -1.49 -1.70 -3.99
C GLN A 152 -2.75 -2.40 -4.48
N VAL A 153 -3.88 -1.70 -4.38
CA VAL A 153 -5.17 -2.02 -5.03
C VAL A 153 -5.49 -0.89 -6.00
N LEU A 154 -5.67 -1.23 -7.29
CA LEU A 154 -5.92 -0.26 -8.35
C LEU A 154 -6.65 -0.93 -9.52
N ASP A 155 -7.52 -0.24 -10.23
CA ASP A 155 -8.03 -0.73 -11.50
C ASP A 155 -6.97 -0.58 -12.60
N CYS A 156 -6.17 -1.65 -12.76
CA CYS A 156 -5.14 -1.76 -13.80
C CYS A 156 -5.63 -2.46 -15.07
N TYR A 157 -6.93 -2.77 -15.18
CA TYR A 157 -7.48 -3.40 -16.37
C TYR A 157 -7.54 -2.42 -17.54
N LYS A 158 -6.68 -2.66 -18.55
CA LYS A 158 -6.51 -1.74 -19.70
C LYS A 158 -6.24 -0.27 -19.29
N SER A 159 -5.61 -0.09 -18.13
CA SER A 159 -5.20 1.20 -17.58
C SER A 159 -3.71 1.15 -17.24
N LYS A 160 -3.02 2.26 -17.37
CA LYS A 160 -1.58 2.37 -17.11
C LYS A 160 -1.32 3.38 -16.00
N THR A 161 -0.36 3.06 -15.16
CA THR A 161 0.25 3.95 -14.19
C THR A 161 1.74 3.60 -14.07
N TYR A 162 2.52 4.34 -13.28
CA TYR A 162 3.89 3.93 -12.99
C TYR A 162 3.92 2.50 -12.41
N ALA A 163 4.93 1.72 -12.82
CA ALA A 163 4.94 0.28 -12.61
C ALA A 163 4.90 -0.14 -11.14
N ASP A 164 5.56 0.63 -10.25
CA ASP A 164 5.60 0.39 -8.80
C ASP A 164 4.35 0.91 -8.05
N GLY A 165 3.32 1.36 -8.75
CA GLY A 165 2.01 1.72 -8.24
C GLY A 165 0.86 0.92 -8.88
N THR A 166 1.16 -0.20 -9.55
CA THR A 166 0.15 -1.11 -10.10
C THR A 166 -0.38 -2.07 -9.05
N THR A 167 -1.55 -2.65 -9.28
CA THR A 167 -2.15 -3.67 -8.40
C THR A 167 -1.18 -4.82 -8.15
N GLY A 168 -1.07 -5.25 -6.88
CA GLY A 168 -0.14 -6.30 -6.45
C GLY A 168 1.31 -5.83 -6.30
N GLY A 169 1.62 -4.58 -6.62
CA GLY A 169 2.92 -3.97 -6.31
C GLY A 169 3.09 -3.67 -4.82
N ILE A 170 4.32 -3.73 -4.33
CA ILE A 170 4.70 -3.07 -3.07
C ILE A 170 4.87 -1.60 -3.42
N TYR A 171 3.90 -0.77 -3.03
CA TYR A 171 3.75 0.60 -3.52
C TYR A 171 5.02 1.44 -3.36
N GLY A 172 5.43 2.09 -4.46
CA GLY A 172 6.63 2.92 -4.50
C GLY A 172 7.95 2.15 -4.42
N GLN A 173 7.93 0.81 -4.43
CA GLN A 173 9.12 -0.03 -4.24
C GLN A 173 9.30 -1.08 -5.35
N HIS A 174 8.42 -2.06 -5.40
CA HIS A 174 8.50 -3.19 -6.32
C HIS A 174 7.23 -3.34 -7.15
N PRO A 175 7.31 -3.28 -8.49
CA PRO A 175 6.21 -3.64 -9.35
C PRO A 175 5.75 -5.07 -9.10
N ALA A 176 4.50 -5.35 -9.43
CA ALA A 176 4.02 -6.73 -9.56
C ALA A 176 4.80 -7.47 -10.66
N LEU A 177 5.01 -8.78 -10.49
CA LEU A 177 5.64 -9.63 -11.52
C LEU A 177 4.75 -9.80 -12.76
N ALA A 178 3.43 -9.65 -12.60
CA ALA A 178 2.45 -9.69 -13.66
C ALA A 178 1.24 -8.82 -13.32
N ASN A 179 0.54 -8.32 -14.35
CA ASN A 179 -0.77 -7.70 -14.22
C ASN A 179 -1.85 -8.73 -14.52
N ALA A 180 -2.48 -9.28 -13.47
CA ALA A 180 -3.56 -10.26 -13.55
C ALA A 180 -4.94 -9.64 -13.27
N CYS A 181 -5.12 -8.33 -13.51
CA CYS A 181 -6.38 -7.63 -13.28
C CYS A 181 -7.51 -8.18 -14.15
N ARG A 182 -8.68 -8.36 -13.53
CA ARG A 182 -9.97 -8.58 -14.20
C ARG A 182 -10.63 -7.22 -14.48
N PRO A 183 -11.66 -7.17 -15.36
CA PRO A 183 -12.43 -5.96 -15.59
C PRO A 183 -12.99 -5.35 -14.31
N PRO A 184 -13.06 -3.99 -14.19
CA PRO A 184 -13.72 -3.35 -13.05
C PRO A 184 -15.18 -3.80 -12.93
N GLY A 185 -15.65 -3.98 -11.69
CA GLY A 185 -16.92 -4.59 -11.38
C GLY A 185 -16.91 -6.11 -11.21
N GLU A 186 -15.82 -6.78 -11.57
CA GLU A 186 -15.57 -8.19 -11.24
C GLU A 186 -14.78 -8.31 -9.94
N TRP A 187 -15.03 -9.38 -9.16
CA TRP A 187 -14.28 -9.67 -7.94
C TRP A 187 -12.87 -10.13 -8.27
N GLN A 188 -11.94 -9.71 -7.45
CA GLN A 188 -10.52 -10.03 -7.50
C GLN A 188 -10.07 -10.51 -6.13
N THR A 189 -9.02 -11.33 -6.05
CA THR A 189 -8.56 -11.91 -4.79
C THR A 189 -7.09 -11.58 -4.55
N TYR A 190 -6.77 -11.32 -3.29
CA TYR A 190 -5.41 -11.42 -2.77
C TYR A 190 -5.30 -12.56 -1.78
N ASP A 191 -4.30 -13.42 -2.00
CA ASP A 191 -3.77 -14.34 -1.00
C ASP A 191 -2.34 -13.88 -0.68
N ILE A 192 -2.14 -13.41 0.55
CA ILE A 192 -0.89 -12.77 0.99
C ILE A 192 -0.27 -13.59 2.12
N VAL A 193 1.02 -13.91 2.01
CA VAL A 193 1.84 -14.38 3.14
C VAL A 193 2.82 -13.26 3.48
N PHE A 194 2.83 -12.87 4.74
CA PHE A 194 3.67 -11.78 5.22
C PHE A 194 4.48 -12.20 6.44
N ASN A 195 5.77 -11.88 6.41
CA ASN A 195 6.66 -12.02 7.55
C ASN A 195 7.11 -10.63 8.02
N VAL A 196 7.01 -10.38 9.30
CA VAL A 196 7.38 -9.10 9.91
C VAL A 196 8.87 -8.85 9.87
N PRO A 197 9.33 -7.59 9.90
CA PRO A 197 10.75 -7.28 10.05
C PRO A 197 11.21 -7.57 11.47
N HIS A 198 12.48 -7.92 11.62
CA HIS A 198 13.12 -8.10 12.92
C HIS A 198 14.14 -7.01 13.18
N PHE A 199 14.15 -6.49 14.39
CA PHE A 199 15.07 -5.47 14.86
C PHE A 199 15.87 -5.99 16.06
N ALA A 200 17.12 -5.57 16.17
CA ALA A 200 17.94 -5.78 17.36
C ALA A 200 17.52 -4.82 18.48
N ASP A 201 18.02 -5.04 19.69
CA ASP A 201 17.70 -4.22 20.87
C ASP A 201 18.12 -2.75 20.70
N ASP A 202 19.14 -2.48 19.88
CA ASP A 202 19.60 -1.13 19.54
C ASP A 202 18.77 -0.45 18.45
N GLY A 203 17.74 -1.11 17.93
CA GLY A 203 16.85 -0.62 16.88
C GLY A 203 17.35 -0.84 15.46
N SER A 204 18.53 -1.44 15.28
CA SER A 204 19.02 -1.80 13.95
C SER A 204 18.20 -2.92 13.30
N LEU A 205 18.02 -2.85 11.99
CA LEU A 205 17.30 -3.87 11.24
C LEU A 205 18.15 -5.14 11.14
N VAL A 206 17.63 -6.26 11.65
CA VAL A 206 18.24 -7.60 11.53
C VAL A 206 17.76 -8.30 10.26
N SER A 207 16.44 -8.23 9.99
CA SER A 207 15.81 -8.82 8.81
C SER A 207 14.69 -7.92 8.32
N PRO A 208 14.58 -7.64 7.01
CA PRO A 208 13.45 -6.91 6.47
C PRO A 208 12.15 -7.73 6.57
N ALA A 209 11.02 -7.06 6.39
CA ALA A 209 9.77 -7.74 6.14
C ALA A 209 9.81 -8.41 4.76
N TYR A 210 9.12 -9.55 4.63
CA TYR A 210 8.95 -10.26 3.36
C TYR A 210 7.48 -10.46 3.05
N VAL A 211 7.15 -10.39 1.76
CA VAL A 211 5.79 -10.64 1.31
C VAL A 211 5.75 -11.53 0.07
N THR A 212 4.82 -12.48 0.09
CA THR A 212 4.38 -13.24 -1.09
C THR A 212 2.94 -12.86 -1.36
N VAL A 213 2.64 -12.48 -2.61
CA VAL A 213 1.27 -12.12 -3.02
C VAL A 213 0.87 -12.94 -4.22
N VAL A 214 -0.25 -13.62 -4.11
CA VAL A 214 -0.96 -14.28 -5.22
C VAL A 214 -2.19 -13.43 -5.52
N PHE A 215 -2.24 -12.90 -6.74
CA PHE A 215 -3.32 -12.05 -7.23
C PHE A 215 -4.11 -12.79 -8.31
N ASN A 216 -5.40 -13.05 -8.06
CA ASN A 216 -6.24 -13.84 -8.96
C ASN A 216 -5.61 -15.18 -9.37
N GLY A 217 -4.94 -15.88 -8.44
CA GLY A 217 -4.23 -17.13 -8.69
C GLY A 217 -2.86 -16.99 -9.39
N VAL A 218 -2.40 -15.76 -9.66
CA VAL A 218 -1.10 -15.48 -10.29
C VAL A 218 -0.13 -14.94 -9.24
N LEU A 219 1.07 -15.54 -9.14
CA LEU A 219 2.12 -15.06 -8.25
C LEU A 219 2.64 -13.69 -8.74
N VAL A 220 2.44 -12.65 -7.93
CA VAL A 220 2.83 -11.28 -8.28
C VAL A 220 3.92 -10.69 -7.39
N GLN A 221 4.12 -11.25 -6.17
CA GLN A 221 5.29 -11.02 -5.33
C GLN A 221 5.75 -12.37 -4.79
N ASN A 222 7.03 -12.68 -4.91
CA ASN A 222 7.61 -13.97 -4.53
C ASN A 222 8.62 -13.78 -3.41
N HIS A 223 8.20 -13.92 -2.15
CA HIS A 223 9.05 -13.70 -0.98
C HIS A 223 9.91 -12.44 -1.13
N GLN A 224 9.24 -11.36 -1.56
CA GLN A 224 9.90 -10.11 -1.89
C GLN A 224 10.21 -9.34 -0.60
N ALA A 225 11.47 -8.94 -0.43
CA ALA A 225 11.85 -8.06 0.67
C ALA A 225 11.22 -6.68 0.48
N ILE A 226 10.54 -6.19 1.51
CA ILE A 226 10.02 -4.82 1.60
C ILE A 226 11.17 -3.91 2.02
N ARG A 227 11.22 -2.70 1.53
CA ARG A 227 12.31 -1.73 1.78
C ARG A 227 12.00 -0.72 2.89
N GLY A 228 10.97 -0.98 3.70
CA GLY A 228 10.51 -0.11 4.78
C GLY A 228 9.11 0.44 4.55
N GLU A 229 8.69 1.38 5.40
CA GLU A 229 7.36 1.98 5.36
C GLU A 229 7.02 2.57 3.99
N THR A 230 5.77 2.37 3.56
CA THR A 230 5.28 2.96 2.32
C THR A 230 5.17 4.47 2.44
N ASN A 231 5.82 5.17 1.52
CA ASN A 231 5.79 6.61 1.40
C ASN A 231 5.51 7.03 -0.04
N TRP A 232 4.87 8.18 -0.21
CA TRP A 232 4.66 8.76 -1.52
C TRP A 232 5.91 9.53 -1.97
N ARG A 233 6.43 9.23 -3.17
CA ARG A 233 7.55 9.89 -3.85
C ARG A 233 8.92 9.79 -3.18
N VAL A 234 9.06 9.01 -2.15
CA VAL A 234 10.35 8.74 -1.50
C VAL A 234 10.50 7.25 -1.24
N PRO A 235 11.73 6.71 -1.26
CA PRO A 235 11.96 5.32 -0.88
C PRO A 235 11.51 5.06 0.56
N GLY A 236 11.03 3.85 0.80
CA GLY A 236 10.73 3.40 2.15
C GLY A 236 11.99 3.29 3.00
N GLU A 237 11.84 3.57 4.28
CA GLU A 237 12.88 3.38 5.29
C GLU A 237 12.32 2.58 6.48
N TYR A 238 13.17 1.75 7.09
CA TYR A 238 12.82 1.07 8.31
C TYR A 238 13.05 1.96 9.52
N LYS A 239 12.04 2.03 10.37
CA LYS A 239 12.13 2.52 11.75
C LYS A 239 11.69 1.40 12.67
N GLN A 240 12.38 1.22 13.79
CA GLN A 240 12.01 0.20 14.77
C GLN A 240 10.54 0.38 15.19
N HIS A 241 9.79 -0.70 15.12
CA HIS A 241 8.40 -0.78 15.58
C HIS A 241 8.14 -2.14 16.25
N ARG A 242 6.94 -2.33 16.77
CA ARG A 242 6.52 -3.60 17.38
C ARG A 242 6.50 -4.72 16.35
N SER A 243 6.62 -5.97 16.80
CA SER A 243 6.50 -7.18 15.97
C SER A 243 5.05 -7.51 15.57
N THR A 244 4.08 -6.73 16.01
CA THR A 244 2.66 -6.84 15.61
C THR A 244 2.09 -5.48 15.25
N GLY A 245 1.19 -5.44 14.31
CA GLY A 245 0.48 -4.25 13.88
C GLY A 245 -0.87 -4.57 13.23
N PRO A 246 -1.71 -3.56 12.99
CA PRO A 246 -3.01 -3.75 12.38
C PRO A 246 -2.88 -4.06 10.88
N ILE A 247 -3.90 -4.69 10.31
CA ILE A 247 -4.17 -4.67 8.87
C ILE A 247 -5.03 -3.44 8.61
N ALA A 248 -4.69 -2.62 7.60
CA ALA A 248 -5.51 -1.49 7.23
C ALA A 248 -5.92 -1.53 5.76
N LEU A 249 -7.09 -0.94 5.46
CA LEU A 249 -7.61 -0.76 4.12
C LEU A 249 -7.81 0.72 3.85
N GLN A 250 -7.33 1.17 2.69
CA GLN A 250 -7.31 2.60 2.35
C GLN A 250 -8.60 3.02 1.64
N TYR A 251 -9.03 4.26 1.89
CA TYR A 251 -9.97 5.00 1.06
C TYR A 251 -9.23 6.11 0.30
N HIS A 252 -9.11 5.97 -1.01
CA HIS A 252 -8.42 6.94 -1.86
C HIS A 252 -9.40 7.66 -2.82
N ASN A 253 -10.50 8.20 -2.26
CA ASN A 253 -11.58 8.86 -3.01
C ASN A 253 -12.24 7.99 -4.10
N ASN A 254 -12.08 6.68 -4.01
CA ASN A 254 -12.70 5.67 -4.86
C ASN A 254 -13.48 4.69 -3.97
N SER A 255 -14.69 4.33 -4.40
CA SER A 255 -15.55 3.40 -3.67
C SER A 255 -15.20 1.96 -4.05
N VAL A 256 -14.07 1.45 -3.56
CA VAL A 256 -13.68 0.04 -3.72
C VAL A 256 -14.48 -0.81 -2.75
N SER A 257 -14.96 -1.95 -3.22
CA SER A 257 -15.75 -2.89 -2.43
C SER A 257 -14.90 -4.06 -1.95
N PHE A 258 -15.18 -4.56 -0.75
CA PHE A 258 -14.45 -5.66 -0.11
C PHE A 258 -15.42 -6.70 0.44
N ARG A 259 -15.02 -7.97 0.42
CA ARG A 259 -15.74 -9.09 1.06
C ARG A 259 -14.76 -10.20 1.45
N ASN A 260 -15.25 -11.19 2.18
CA ASN A 260 -14.51 -12.43 2.52
C ASN A 260 -13.08 -12.15 3.01
N ILE A 261 -12.95 -11.38 4.10
CA ILE A 261 -11.64 -11.01 4.66
C ILE A 261 -11.36 -11.89 5.87
N TRP A 262 -10.26 -12.65 5.81
CA TRP A 262 -9.80 -13.45 6.94
C TRP A 262 -8.28 -13.49 7.03
N VAL A 263 -7.80 -13.68 8.24
CA VAL A 263 -6.37 -13.76 8.55
C VAL A 263 -6.11 -14.94 9.46
N ARG A 264 -4.97 -15.60 9.29
CA ARG A 264 -4.46 -16.59 10.22
C ARG A 264 -2.99 -16.34 10.53
N PRO A 265 -2.53 -16.60 11.77
CA PRO A 265 -1.11 -16.51 12.08
C PRO A 265 -0.34 -17.60 11.33
N VAL A 266 0.85 -17.27 10.88
CA VAL A 266 1.83 -18.25 10.37
C VAL A 266 2.78 -18.55 11.52
N PRO A 267 2.76 -19.77 12.09
CA PRO A 267 3.66 -20.11 13.18
C PRO A 267 5.11 -20.14 12.67
N VAL A 268 6.02 -19.56 13.44
CA VAL A 268 7.45 -19.78 13.23
C VAL A 268 7.75 -21.21 13.61
N VAL A 269 8.15 -22.03 12.64
CA VAL A 269 8.69 -23.36 12.91
C VAL A 269 10.12 -23.14 13.42
N ASN A 270 10.28 -23.15 14.74
CA ASN A 270 11.62 -23.23 15.32
C ASN A 270 12.09 -24.68 15.07
N ASP A 271 13.07 -24.86 14.20
CA ASP A 271 13.80 -26.12 14.14
C ASP A 271 14.47 -26.35 15.51
N PRO A 272 14.36 -27.57 16.09
CA PRO A 272 14.88 -27.88 17.40
C PRO A 272 16.40 -27.77 17.49
#